data_2525ce86039a4a9a961fabb545645b61
#
_entry.id   2525ce86039a4a9a961fabb545645b61
#
_cell.length_a   1.000
_cell.length_b   1.000
_cell.length_c   1.000
_cell.angle_alpha   90.00
_cell.angle_beta   90.00
_cell.angle_gamma   90.00
#
_symmetry.space_group_name_H-M   'P 1'
#
loop_
_entity.id
_entity.type
_entity.pdbx_description
1 polymer ?
#
loop_
_entity_poly.entity_id
_entity_poly.type
_entity_poly.pdbx_seq_one_letter_code
_entity_poly.pdbx_strand_id
1 'polypeptide(L)'
;MKLLVSNVGSTSLKFKLFDMPEERVLCEAKIERVGSRDAAIMSYRSHLSGVRFSAEGLCIPSYAEGIALFLEKLTGDETGVIKGVEEISAIGFKTVLSRGYYGVHELTDEVMENMREYLYIAPVHNAAYIEAIGQFKAVLPDVPMIGVFETAFHREIPLERALYSIPYEWYEKYGIRKMGYHGASHGYIAQQAAKLGRAERVISCHLGGSCSICAILDGKSVDNSFGFSLQTGVMHANRAGDIDPYIVPFLMSKGMELDDILHGLSKNGGLLGVSGVSNDLREVSAAAADGNARAELAINMFVCSIVRFIGAYYAELGGLDQLVFTGGIGENADLVRSRVCAQIRHLGVELDEEKNSGCREGTISGAASAVRVSVIPANEELGVARQTYGYIEKMEG
;
A
#
# COMPACT_ATOMS: atom_id res chain seq x y z
N MET A 1 4.04 -13.69 21.97
CA MET A 1 2.90 -14.08 21.11
C MET A 1 3.39 -14.15 19.66
N LYS A 2 3.24 -15.29 18.98
CA LYS A 2 3.70 -15.45 17.60
C LYS A 2 2.61 -15.07 16.62
N LEU A 3 2.77 -13.96 15.92
CA LEU A 3 1.81 -13.45 14.97
C LEU A 3 2.32 -13.60 13.53
N LEU A 4 1.56 -14.32 12.70
CA LEU A 4 1.81 -14.42 11.28
C LEU A 4 1.12 -13.24 10.58
N VAL A 5 1.87 -12.47 9.81
CA VAL A 5 1.32 -11.45 8.92
C VAL A 5 1.34 -11.97 7.48
N SER A 6 0.18 -11.93 6.84
CA SER A 6 -0.01 -12.33 5.45
C SER A 6 -0.42 -11.12 4.60
N ASN A 7 0.39 -10.81 3.60
CA ASN A 7 0.10 -9.81 2.57
C ASN A 7 -0.09 -10.53 1.23
N VAL A 8 -1.31 -10.46 0.71
CA VAL A 8 -1.77 -11.23 -0.46
C VAL A 8 -1.89 -10.30 -1.66
N GLY A 9 -1.14 -10.61 -2.71
CA GLY A 9 -1.31 -10.01 -4.02
C GLY A 9 -1.99 -10.97 -5.00
N SER A 10 -2.42 -10.47 -6.15
CA SER A 10 -3.10 -11.28 -7.18
C SER A 10 -2.30 -12.49 -7.68
N THR A 11 -0.99 -12.41 -7.61
CA THR A 11 -0.05 -13.48 -8.05
C THR A 11 1.11 -13.64 -7.07
N SER A 12 0.95 -13.18 -5.82
CA SER A 12 2.03 -13.24 -4.84
C SER A 12 1.52 -13.40 -3.42
N LEU A 13 2.33 -14.04 -2.60
CA LEU A 13 2.15 -14.14 -1.16
C LEU A 13 3.40 -13.62 -0.47
N LYS A 14 3.23 -12.84 0.58
CA LYS A 14 4.32 -12.42 1.46
C LYS A 14 3.93 -12.74 2.89
N PHE A 15 4.85 -13.33 3.61
CA PHE A 15 4.66 -13.74 4.99
C PHE A 15 5.77 -13.20 5.88
N LYS A 16 5.40 -12.75 7.08
CA LYS A 16 6.35 -12.51 8.17
C LYS A 16 5.77 -13.04 9.46
N LEU A 17 6.55 -13.82 10.18
CA LEU A 17 6.22 -14.25 11.54
C LEU A 17 6.94 -13.34 12.53
N PHE A 18 6.15 -12.69 13.39
CA PHE A 18 6.65 -11.81 14.46
C PHE A 18 6.52 -12.48 15.82
N ASP A 19 7.46 -12.18 16.68
CA ASP A 19 7.37 -12.40 18.11
C ASP A 19 6.99 -11.07 18.79
N MET A 20 5.78 -11.01 19.32
CA MET A 20 5.20 -9.80 19.92
C MET A 20 5.10 -9.95 21.43
N PRO A 21 5.29 -8.90 22.25
CA PRO A 21 5.41 -7.47 21.86
C PRO A 21 6.82 -7.02 21.45
N GLU A 22 7.84 -7.88 21.42
CA GLU A 22 9.25 -7.52 21.13
C GLU A 22 9.47 -7.08 19.68
N GLU A 23 8.45 -7.20 18.82
CA GLU A 23 8.47 -6.84 17.40
C GLU A 23 9.60 -7.54 16.60
N ARG A 24 10.03 -8.69 17.08
CA ARG A 24 11.12 -9.44 16.46
C ARG A 24 10.62 -10.27 15.31
N VAL A 25 11.16 -10.06 14.12
CA VAL A 25 10.87 -10.90 12.96
C VAL A 25 11.59 -12.25 13.15
N LEU A 26 10.85 -13.34 13.16
CA LEU A 26 11.39 -14.70 13.27
C LEU A 26 11.73 -15.27 11.89
N CYS A 27 10.85 -15.08 10.93
CA CYS A 27 11.12 -15.40 9.52
C CYS A 27 10.34 -14.50 8.57
N GLU A 28 10.76 -14.49 7.33
CA GLU A 28 10.06 -13.86 6.21
C GLU A 28 10.07 -14.78 4.99
N ALA A 29 9.00 -14.73 4.20
CA ALA A 29 8.90 -15.46 2.95
C ALA A 29 8.17 -14.64 1.89
N LYS A 30 8.53 -14.88 0.63
CA LYS A 30 7.87 -14.33 -0.54
C LYS A 30 7.69 -15.41 -1.58
N ILE A 31 6.49 -15.51 -2.12
CA ILE A 31 6.16 -16.39 -3.23
C ILE A 31 5.63 -15.50 -4.36
N GLU A 32 6.19 -15.63 -5.54
CA GLU A 32 5.84 -14.87 -6.74
C GLU A 32 5.32 -15.82 -7.82
N ARG A 33 4.48 -15.30 -8.71
CA ARG A 33 3.83 -16.03 -9.79
C ARG A 33 2.97 -17.20 -9.30
N VAL A 34 2.26 -16.99 -8.19
CA VAL A 34 1.18 -17.88 -7.76
C VAL A 34 0.16 -17.97 -8.91
N GLY A 35 -0.33 -19.16 -9.17
CA GLY A 35 -1.13 -19.50 -10.34
C GLY A 35 -0.31 -20.20 -11.45
N SER A 36 1.02 -20.24 -11.34
CA SER A 36 1.90 -20.91 -12.30
C SER A 36 2.15 -22.38 -11.95
N ARG A 37 2.29 -23.20 -12.98
CA ARG A 37 2.62 -24.62 -12.84
C ARG A 37 4.11 -24.93 -12.92
N ASP A 38 4.94 -23.96 -13.35
CA ASP A 38 6.35 -24.17 -13.66
C ASP A 38 7.24 -22.94 -13.51
N ALA A 39 6.69 -21.81 -13.10
CA ALA A 39 7.42 -20.54 -13.07
C ALA A 39 7.34 -19.80 -11.73
N ALA A 40 6.72 -20.39 -10.69
CA ALA A 40 6.67 -19.74 -9.39
C ALA A 40 8.05 -19.72 -8.73
N ILE A 41 8.25 -18.67 -7.94
CA ILE A 41 9.51 -18.43 -7.23
C ILE A 41 9.19 -18.29 -5.75
N MET A 42 9.92 -19.00 -4.89
CA MET A 42 9.85 -18.82 -3.46
C MET A 42 11.19 -18.39 -2.91
N SER A 43 11.18 -17.40 -2.04
CA SER A 43 12.28 -17.05 -1.15
C SER A 43 11.80 -17.13 0.31
N TYR A 44 12.65 -17.68 1.18
CA TYR A 44 12.41 -17.79 2.62
C TYR A 44 13.68 -17.47 3.38
N ARG A 45 13.55 -16.81 4.52
CA ARG A 45 14.66 -16.50 5.42
C ARG A 45 14.23 -16.71 6.86
N SER A 46 14.95 -17.56 7.59
CA SER A 46 14.92 -17.65 9.04
C SER A 46 15.85 -16.60 9.65
N HIS A 47 15.32 -15.73 10.50
CA HIS A 47 16.13 -14.77 11.27
C HIS A 47 16.71 -15.38 12.57
N LEU A 48 16.21 -16.56 12.99
CA LEU A 48 16.74 -17.27 14.15
C LEU A 48 18.00 -18.05 13.80
N SER A 49 17.96 -18.85 12.73
CA SER A 49 19.10 -19.68 12.30
C SER A 49 19.97 -19.01 11.23
N GLY A 50 19.48 -17.94 10.60
CA GLY A 50 20.15 -17.29 9.45
C GLY A 50 19.99 -18.06 8.13
N VAL A 51 19.32 -19.21 8.13
CA VAL A 51 19.10 -20.04 6.94
C VAL A 51 18.29 -19.28 5.90
N ARG A 52 18.69 -19.40 4.65
CA ARG A 52 17.97 -18.86 3.48
C ARG A 52 17.64 -20.00 2.53
N PHE A 53 16.42 -19.97 2.01
CA PHE A 53 15.99 -20.88 0.97
C PHE A 53 15.48 -20.04 -0.22
N SER A 54 15.83 -20.45 -1.44
CA SER A 54 15.28 -19.88 -2.66
C SER A 54 15.12 -21.00 -3.69
N ALA A 55 13.98 -21.03 -4.36
CA ALA A 55 13.70 -21.96 -5.42
C ALA A 55 12.88 -21.27 -6.52
N GLU A 56 13.19 -21.62 -7.77
CA GLU A 56 12.52 -21.15 -8.98
C GLU A 56 11.93 -22.34 -9.75
N GLY A 57 11.03 -22.06 -10.68
CA GLY A 57 10.39 -23.12 -11.48
C GLY A 57 9.44 -23.99 -10.67
N LEU A 58 8.86 -23.46 -9.60
CA LEU A 58 7.95 -24.20 -8.73
C LEU A 58 6.55 -24.30 -9.34
N CYS A 59 5.88 -25.43 -9.05
CA CYS A 59 4.46 -25.62 -9.34
C CYS A 59 3.63 -25.12 -8.15
N ILE A 60 3.09 -23.91 -8.28
CA ILE A 60 2.20 -23.28 -7.26
C ILE A 60 0.96 -22.79 -7.98
N PRO A 61 0.03 -23.69 -8.36
CA PRO A 61 -1.15 -23.35 -9.15
C PRO A 61 -2.22 -22.55 -8.39
N SER A 62 -2.17 -22.52 -7.05
CA SER A 62 -3.10 -21.73 -6.23
C SER A 62 -2.44 -21.21 -4.95
N TYR A 63 -3.18 -20.43 -4.17
CA TYR A 63 -2.73 -19.97 -2.86
C TYR A 63 -2.56 -21.13 -1.87
N ALA A 64 -3.33 -22.22 -2.02
CA ALA A 64 -3.25 -23.37 -1.13
C ALA A 64 -1.86 -24.01 -1.15
N GLU A 65 -1.27 -24.25 -2.32
CA GLU A 65 0.07 -24.82 -2.45
C GLU A 65 1.14 -23.86 -1.93
N GLY A 66 0.95 -22.54 -2.16
CA GLY A 66 1.87 -21.52 -1.64
C GLY A 66 1.87 -21.47 -0.11
N ILE A 67 0.69 -21.51 0.50
CA ILE A 67 0.53 -21.55 1.98
C ILE A 67 1.13 -22.85 2.53
N ALA A 68 0.82 -23.99 1.95
CA ALA A 68 1.34 -25.28 2.38
C ALA A 68 2.88 -25.31 2.34
N LEU A 69 3.49 -24.84 1.25
CA LEU A 69 4.94 -24.76 1.11
C LEU A 69 5.55 -23.81 2.15
N PHE A 70 4.91 -22.67 2.44
CA PHE A 70 5.37 -21.77 3.49
C PHE A 70 5.32 -22.43 4.88
N LEU A 71 4.21 -23.11 5.22
CA LEU A 71 4.07 -23.80 6.52
C LEU A 71 5.07 -24.94 6.66
N GLU A 72 5.39 -25.67 5.58
CA GLU A 72 6.47 -26.66 5.56
C GLU A 72 7.82 -26.04 5.93
N LYS A 73 8.17 -24.88 5.34
CA LYS A 73 9.43 -24.19 5.67
C LYS A 73 9.43 -23.62 7.08
N LEU A 74 8.26 -23.19 7.55
CA LEU A 74 8.07 -22.59 8.89
C LEU A 74 8.34 -23.59 10.03
N THR A 75 8.05 -24.89 9.80
CA THR A 75 8.14 -25.97 10.80
C THR A 75 9.23 -27.01 10.48
N GLY A 76 9.92 -26.88 9.34
CA GLY A 76 10.92 -27.85 8.88
C GLY A 76 12.18 -27.90 9.76
N ASP A 77 12.84 -29.03 9.83
CA ASP A 77 14.01 -29.28 10.70
C ASP A 77 15.15 -28.26 10.51
N GLU A 78 15.43 -27.87 9.27
CA GLU A 78 16.54 -26.96 8.94
C GLU A 78 16.11 -25.48 8.90
N THR A 79 14.90 -25.20 8.43
CA THR A 79 14.41 -23.85 8.15
C THR A 79 13.49 -23.32 9.23
N GLY A 80 12.91 -24.19 10.02
CA GLY A 80 11.83 -23.89 10.96
C GLY A 80 12.22 -22.89 12.04
N VAL A 81 11.23 -22.10 12.43
CA VAL A 81 11.32 -21.14 13.54
C VAL A 81 10.29 -21.42 14.64
N ILE A 82 9.38 -22.35 14.36
CA ILE A 82 8.42 -22.93 15.30
C ILE A 82 8.41 -24.47 15.16
N LYS A 83 7.96 -25.16 16.20
CA LYS A 83 7.91 -26.64 16.19
C LYS A 83 6.66 -27.17 15.51
N GLY A 84 5.56 -26.42 15.58
CA GLY A 84 4.29 -26.76 14.98
C GLY A 84 3.44 -25.51 14.76
N VAL A 85 2.46 -25.62 13.87
CA VAL A 85 1.61 -24.49 13.47
C VAL A 85 0.69 -24.00 14.61
N GLU A 86 0.48 -24.81 15.64
CA GLU A 86 -0.24 -24.46 16.86
C GLU A 86 0.44 -23.37 17.69
N GLU A 87 1.71 -23.08 17.42
CA GLU A 87 2.40 -21.95 18.03
C GLU A 87 2.01 -20.58 17.42
N ILE A 88 1.29 -20.58 16.29
CA ILE A 88 0.77 -19.36 15.69
C ILE A 88 -0.45 -18.91 16.49
N SER A 89 -0.32 -17.80 17.22
CA SER A 89 -1.40 -17.27 18.07
C SER A 89 -2.51 -16.58 17.26
N ALA A 90 -2.17 -15.92 16.15
CA ALA A 90 -3.13 -15.33 15.23
C ALA A 90 -2.47 -15.03 13.86
N ILE A 91 -3.31 -14.85 12.83
CA ILE A 91 -2.89 -14.41 11.50
C ILE A 91 -3.47 -13.03 11.22
N GLY A 92 -2.61 -12.03 11.03
CA GLY A 92 -3.00 -10.69 10.59
C GLY A 92 -2.96 -10.58 9.06
N PHE A 93 -4.05 -10.11 8.46
CA PHE A 93 -4.15 -9.86 7.02
C PHE A 93 -4.24 -8.36 6.77
N LYS A 94 -3.43 -7.87 5.82
CA LYS A 94 -3.53 -6.52 5.29
C LYS A 94 -4.72 -6.43 4.32
N THR A 95 -5.94 -6.45 4.85
CA THR A 95 -7.16 -6.43 4.05
C THR A 95 -7.44 -5.04 3.47
N VAL A 96 -8.25 -4.96 2.40
CA VAL A 96 -8.51 -3.69 1.71
C VAL A 96 -9.83 -3.09 2.11
N LEU A 97 -10.95 -3.74 1.80
CA LEU A 97 -12.30 -3.23 1.99
C LEU A 97 -13.28 -4.30 2.45
N SER A 98 -14.12 -3.94 3.42
CA SER A 98 -15.36 -4.66 3.73
C SER A 98 -16.45 -3.64 4.04
N ARG A 99 -17.66 -3.84 3.54
CA ARG A 99 -18.76 -2.92 3.73
C ARG A 99 -19.11 -2.81 5.21
N GLY A 100 -19.05 -1.60 5.76
CA GLY A 100 -19.36 -1.34 7.17
C GLY A 100 -18.25 -1.65 8.16
N TYR A 101 -17.15 -2.28 7.72
CA TYR A 101 -16.03 -2.64 8.58
C TYR A 101 -14.81 -1.76 8.30
N TYR A 102 -14.35 -1.09 9.34
CA TYR A 102 -13.17 -0.22 9.32
C TYR A 102 -12.30 -0.57 10.53
N GLY A 103 -11.00 -0.57 10.36
CA GLY A 103 -10.08 -0.87 11.46
C GLY A 103 -9.68 -2.33 11.50
N VAL A 104 -9.68 -2.89 12.71
CA VAL A 104 -9.23 -4.25 12.95
C VAL A 104 -10.43 -5.08 13.36
N HIS A 105 -10.67 -6.16 12.64
CA HIS A 105 -11.79 -7.06 12.88
C HIS A 105 -11.36 -8.51 12.69
N GLU A 106 -11.94 -9.39 13.46
CA GLU A 106 -11.91 -10.82 13.14
C GLU A 106 -12.61 -11.08 11.81
N LEU A 107 -12.00 -11.92 10.97
CA LEU A 107 -12.52 -12.25 9.65
C LEU A 107 -13.57 -13.36 9.74
N THR A 108 -14.71 -13.03 10.39
CA THR A 108 -15.90 -13.89 10.47
C THR A 108 -16.53 -14.07 9.08
N ASP A 109 -17.46 -15.01 8.96
CA ASP A 109 -18.17 -15.23 7.69
C ASP A 109 -18.97 -13.99 7.26
N GLU A 110 -19.52 -13.22 8.22
CA GLU A 110 -20.19 -11.96 7.96
C GLU A 110 -19.23 -10.91 7.36
N VAL A 111 -18.05 -10.73 7.95
CA VAL A 111 -17.02 -9.82 7.43
C VAL A 111 -16.58 -10.22 6.02
N MET A 112 -16.41 -11.54 5.79
CA MET A 112 -16.04 -12.09 4.49
C MET A 112 -17.12 -11.87 3.44
N GLU A 113 -18.42 -11.95 3.80
CA GLU A 113 -19.51 -11.66 2.87
C GLU A 113 -19.54 -10.18 2.51
N ASN A 114 -19.36 -9.29 3.47
CA ASN A 114 -19.24 -7.85 3.22
C ASN A 114 -17.98 -7.49 2.39
N MET A 115 -16.91 -8.28 2.43
CA MET A 115 -15.77 -8.15 1.49
C MET A 115 -16.18 -8.53 0.07
N ARG A 116 -17.06 -9.54 -0.10
CA ARG A 116 -17.57 -9.95 -1.43
C ARG A 116 -18.44 -8.87 -2.07
N GLU A 117 -19.25 -8.16 -1.29
CA GLU A 117 -20.04 -7.03 -1.79
C GLU A 117 -19.18 -5.92 -2.44
N TYR A 118 -17.93 -5.77 -1.98
CA TYR A 118 -17.00 -4.77 -2.51
C TYR A 118 -16.03 -5.30 -3.58
N LEU A 119 -16.29 -6.50 -4.13
CA LEU A 119 -15.51 -7.03 -5.25
C LEU A 119 -15.52 -6.11 -6.48
N TYR A 120 -16.63 -5.43 -6.75
CA TYR A 120 -16.69 -4.48 -7.87
C TYR A 120 -15.76 -3.27 -7.70
N ILE A 121 -15.51 -2.84 -6.45
CA ILE A 121 -14.67 -1.67 -6.14
C ILE A 121 -13.18 -2.03 -6.10
N ALA A 122 -12.87 -3.21 -5.57
CA ALA A 122 -11.50 -3.72 -5.40
C ALA A 122 -11.37 -5.18 -5.88
N PRO A 123 -11.68 -5.47 -7.17
CA PRO A 123 -11.84 -6.85 -7.65
C PRO A 123 -10.55 -7.67 -7.47
N VAL A 124 -9.42 -7.10 -7.84
CA VAL A 124 -8.12 -7.80 -7.81
C VAL A 124 -7.65 -8.06 -6.38
N HIS A 125 -7.88 -7.10 -5.47
CA HIS A 125 -7.38 -7.19 -4.11
C HIS A 125 -8.31 -8.04 -3.23
N ASN A 126 -9.61 -7.72 -3.18
CA ASN A 126 -10.53 -8.46 -2.33
C ASN A 126 -10.65 -9.93 -2.75
N ALA A 127 -10.68 -10.24 -4.05
CA ALA A 127 -10.75 -11.64 -4.51
C ALA A 127 -9.57 -12.47 -4.01
N ALA A 128 -8.34 -11.94 -4.14
CA ALA A 128 -7.13 -12.61 -3.69
C ALA A 128 -7.15 -12.85 -2.16
N TYR A 129 -7.57 -11.84 -1.37
CA TYR A 129 -7.67 -12.00 0.08
C TYR A 129 -8.76 -13.00 0.49
N ILE A 130 -9.95 -12.94 -0.11
CA ILE A 130 -11.06 -13.87 0.18
C ILE A 130 -10.62 -15.32 -0.06
N GLU A 131 -9.94 -15.58 -1.18
CA GLU A 131 -9.43 -16.90 -1.50
C GLU A 131 -8.35 -17.34 -0.49
N ALA A 132 -7.32 -16.55 -0.28
CA ALA A 132 -6.21 -16.88 0.64
C ALA A 132 -6.68 -17.09 2.09
N ILE A 133 -7.59 -16.25 2.59
CA ILE A 133 -8.18 -16.39 3.93
C ILE A 133 -8.96 -17.71 4.02
N GLY A 134 -9.73 -18.06 2.98
CA GLY A 134 -10.43 -19.36 2.91
C GLY A 134 -9.48 -20.54 2.99
N GLN A 135 -8.32 -20.47 2.31
CA GLN A 135 -7.30 -21.51 2.38
C GLN A 135 -6.65 -21.60 3.77
N PHE A 136 -6.36 -20.47 4.41
CA PHE A 136 -5.86 -20.47 5.79
C PHE A 136 -6.88 -21.04 6.76
N LYS A 137 -8.17 -20.69 6.66
CA LYS A 137 -9.23 -21.25 7.50
C LYS A 137 -9.33 -22.79 7.36
N ALA A 138 -9.10 -23.32 6.15
CA ALA A 138 -9.12 -24.76 5.91
C ALA A 138 -7.94 -25.50 6.54
N VAL A 139 -6.75 -24.87 6.60
CA VAL A 139 -5.52 -25.50 7.10
C VAL A 139 -5.31 -25.23 8.59
N LEU A 140 -5.74 -24.08 9.08
CA LEU A 140 -5.56 -23.59 10.46
C LEU A 140 -6.91 -23.12 11.04
N PRO A 141 -7.91 -24.01 11.22
CA PRO A 141 -9.28 -23.64 11.58
C PRO A 141 -9.40 -22.99 12.97
N ASP A 142 -8.51 -23.32 13.88
CA ASP A 142 -8.54 -22.85 15.27
C ASP A 142 -7.72 -21.56 15.49
N VAL A 143 -6.99 -21.08 14.46
CA VAL A 143 -6.17 -19.88 14.58
C VAL A 143 -7.00 -18.63 14.20
N PRO A 144 -7.14 -17.63 15.10
CA PRO A 144 -7.86 -16.40 14.80
C PRO A 144 -7.29 -15.68 13.59
N MET A 145 -8.15 -15.24 12.69
CA MET A 145 -7.79 -14.50 11.47
C MET A 145 -8.29 -13.08 11.57
N ILE A 146 -7.37 -12.14 11.58
CA ILE A 146 -7.63 -10.74 11.85
C ILE A 146 -7.37 -9.92 10.59
N GLY A 147 -8.41 -9.23 10.11
CA GLY A 147 -8.31 -8.26 9.02
C GLY A 147 -7.95 -6.88 9.55
N VAL A 148 -6.85 -6.34 9.07
CA VAL A 148 -6.46 -4.95 9.27
C VAL A 148 -6.82 -4.20 8.00
N PHE A 149 -7.95 -3.50 8.01
CA PHE A 149 -8.47 -2.83 6.82
C PHE A 149 -7.70 -1.55 6.54
N GLU A 150 -7.19 -1.41 5.34
CA GLU A 150 -6.36 -0.28 4.91
C GLU A 150 -7.03 1.08 5.00
N THR A 151 -8.36 1.10 5.03
CA THR A 151 -9.18 2.31 5.18
C THR A 151 -9.29 2.80 6.63
N ALA A 152 -8.81 2.02 7.60
CA ALA A 152 -8.96 2.31 9.03
C ALA A 152 -8.40 3.67 9.44
N PHE A 153 -7.18 3.97 9.02
CA PHE A 153 -6.49 5.22 9.35
C PHE A 153 -7.23 6.46 8.81
N HIS A 154 -8.05 6.26 7.76
CA HIS A 154 -8.78 7.32 7.06
C HIS A 154 -10.24 7.47 7.48
N ARG A 155 -10.70 6.67 8.46
CA ARG A 155 -12.10 6.66 8.89
C ARG A 155 -12.56 8.01 9.42
N GLU A 156 -11.68 8.73 10.11
CA GLU A 156 -11.98 10.01 10.79
C GLU A 156 -11.82 11.23 9.88
N ILE A 157 -11.57 11.06 8.57
CA ILE A 157 -11.58 12.17 7.61
C ILE A 157 -12.92 12.88 7.69
N PRO A 158 -12.95 14.23 7.92
CA PRO A 158 -14.18 15.01 8.02
C PRO A 158 -15.06 14.84 6.78
N LEU A 159 -16.39 14.83 6.96
CA LEU A 159 -17.32 14.55 5.86
C LEU A 159 -17.17 15.51 4.68
N GLU A 160 -16.91 16.79 4.94
CA GLU A 160 -16.68 17.81 3.92
C GLU A 160 -15.46 17.55 3.02
N ARG A 161 -14.53 16.69 3.46
CA ARG A 161 -13.36 16.23 2.69
C ARG A 161 -13.57 14.82 2.14
N ALA A 162 -14.40 14.02 2.82
CA ALA A 162 -14.64 12.63 2.45
C ALA A 162 -15.72 12.48 1.38
N LEU A 163 -16.69 13.40 1.29
CA LEU A 163 -17.77 13.28 0.32
C LEU A 163 -17.40 13.87 -1.04
N TYR A 164 -18.05 13.34 -2.06
CA TYR A 164 -18.05 13.92 -3.41
C TYR A 164 -19.21 14.88 -3.58
N SER A 165 -19.05 15.87 -4.46
CA SER A 165 -20.15 16.80 -4.85
C SER A 165 -21.10 16.13 -5.84
N ILE A 166 -21.72 15.02 -5.44
CA ILE A 166 -22.71 14.21 -6.17
C ILE A 166 -24.00 14.18 -5.38
N PRO A 167 -25.13 13.64 -5.91
CA PRO A 167 -26.37 13.50 -5.15
C PRO A 167 -26.14 12.85 -3.79
N TYR A 168 -26.54 13.54 -2.71
CA TYR A 168 -26.24 13.13 -1.33
C TYR A 168 -26.82 11.76 -0.98
N GLU A 169 -27.97 11.41 -1.57
CA GLU A 169 -28.61 10.11 -1.42
C GLU A 169 -27.73 8.93 -1.89
N TRP A 170 -26.73 9.17 -2.76
CA TRP A 170 -25.79 8.12 -3.17
C TRP A 170 -24.81 7.78 -2.05
N TYR A 171 -24.43 8.76 -1.24
CA TYR A 171 -23.69 8.49 -0.02
C TYR A 171 -24.54 7.71 0.97
N GLU A 172 -25.77 8.15 1.25
CA GLU A 172 -26.65 7.50 2.23
C GLU A 172 -27.00 6.06 1.82
N LYS A 173 -27.34 5.84 0.56
CA LYS A 173 -27.80 4.56 0.06
C LYS A 173 -26.69 3.56 -0.22
N TYR A 174 -25.56 4.04 -0.78
CA TYR A 174 -24.51 3.18 -1.31
C TYR A 174 -23.17 3.35 -0.57
N GLY A 175 -23.06 4.27 0.38
CA GLY A 175 -21.84 4.54 1.11
C GLY A 175 -20.74 5.17 0.25
N ILE A 176 -21.09 5.88 -0.84
CA ILE A 176 -20.11 6.46 -1.77
C ILE A 176 -19.43 7.66 -1.11
N ARG A 177 -18.19 7.46 -0.73
CA ARG A 177 -17.30 8.48 -0.16
C ARG A 177 -15.84 8.17 -0.51
N LYS A 178 -14.93 9.09 -0.28
CA LYS A 178 -13.49 8.75 -0.24
C LYS A 178 -13.26 7.74 0.88
N MET A 179 -12.66 6.62 0.57
CA MET A 179 -12.28 5.59 1.53
C MET A 179 -10.89 5.87 2.11
N GLY A 180 -9.97 6.33 1.25
CA GLY A 180 -8.55 6.41 1.57
C GLY A 180 -7.93 5.02 1.68
N TYR A 181 -6.67 4.90 1.26
CA TYR A 181 -5.96 3.62 1.28
C TYR A 181 -4.52 3.81 1.74
N HIS A 182 -3.75 2.72 1.80
CA HIS A 182 -2.42 2.65 2.39
C HIS A 182 -2.41 3.10 3.87
N GLY A 183 -3.53 2.86 4.59
CA GLY A 183 -3.67 3.32 5.97
C GLY A 183 -2.65 2.74 6.92
N ALA A 184 -2.24 1.46 6.73
CA ALA A 184 -1.17 0.86 7.51
C ALA A 184 0.16 1.60 7.32
N SER A 185 0.48 2.00 6.09
CA SER A 185 1.68 2.78 5.76
C SER A 185 1.58 4.20 6.34
N HIS A 186 0.52 4.95 6.02
CA HIS A 186 0.38 6.33 6.48
C HIS A 186 0.31 6.44 8.01
N GLY A 187 -0.36 5.50 8.69
CA GLY A 187 -0.39 5.43 10.14
C GLY A 187 0.97 5.12 10.76
N TYR A 188 1.75 4.23 10.12
CA TYR A 188 3.13 3.98 10.52
C TYR A 188 4.00 5.23 10.35
N ILE A 189 3.88 5.93 9.20
CA ILE A 189 4.61 7.17 8.95
C ILE A 189 4.27 8.25 9.98
N ALA A 190 3.00 8.41 10.36
CA ALA A 190 2.60 9.35 11.41
C ALA A 190 3.34 9.10 12.74
N GLN A 191 3.44 7.82 13.14
CA GLN A 191 4.16 7.42 14.34
C GLN A 191 5.68 7.66 14.25
N GLN A 192 6.30 7.39 13.08
CA GLN A 192 7.73 7.60 12.89
C GLN A 192 8.07 9.10 12.80
N ALA A 193 7.26 9.88 12.10
CA ALA A 193 7.43 11.33 12.00
C ALA A 193 7.43 11.99 13.39
N ALA A 194 6.55 11.55 14.29
CA ALA A 194 6.49 12.03 15.67
C ALA A 194 7.81 11.81 16.45
N LYS A 195 8.56 10.77 16.13
CA LYS A 195 9.86 10.48 16.74
C LYS A 195 10.99 11.39 16.21
N LEU A 196 10.82 11.96 15.02
CA LEU A 196 11.81 12.83 14.38
C LEU A 196 11.72 14.29 14.83
N GLY A 197 10.69 14.68 15.57
CA GLY A 197 10.48 16.04 16.08
C GLY A 197 9.07 16.55 15.83
N ARG A 198 8.90 17.86 15.63
CA ARG A 198 7.58 18.45 15.41
C ARG A 198 6.88 17.78 14.23
N ALA A 199 5.70 17.22 14.46
CA ALA A 199 4.93 16.44 13.50
C ALA A 199 3.41 16.67 13.66
N GLU A 200 3.03 17.91 13.98
CA GLU A 200 1.62 18.31 14.04
C GLU A 200 1.00 18.23 12.64
N ARG A 201 1.70 18.76 11.63
CA ARG A 201 1.28 18.82 10.24
C ARG A 201 2.25 18.02 9.37
N VAL A 202 1.81 16.84 8.94
CA VAL A 202 2.63 15.93 8.13
C VAL A 202 1.93 15.62 6.81
N ILE A 203 2.68 15.68 5.72
CA ILE A 203 2.24 15.11 4.45
C ILE A 203 3.07 13.86 4.18
N SER A 204 2.38 12.72 4.07
CA SER A 204 2.98 11.42 3.77
C SER A 204 2.73 11.05 2.32
N CYS A 205 3.81 10.87 1.56
CA CYS A 205 3.80 10.50 0.15
C CYS A 205 4.18 9.02 0.03
N HIS A 206 3.18 8.12 0.01
CA HIS A 206 3.39 6.70 -0.31
C HIS A 206 3.41 6.53 -1.82
N LEU A 207 4.59 6.37 -2.38
CA LEU A 207 4.83 6.26 -3.83
C LEU A 207 5.38 4.88 -4.18
N GLY A 208 4.63 4.14 -4.96
CA GLY A 208 4.98 2.79 -5.42
C GLY A 208 4.31 2.48 -6.76
N GLY A 209 4.04 1.21 -7.04
CA GLY A 209 3.17 0.83 -8.17
C GLY A 209 1.76 1.39 -7.99
N SER A 210 1.30 1.49 -6.75
CA SER A 210 0.14 2.25 -6.29
C SER A 210 0.64 3.44 -5.46
N CYS A 211 0.03 4.61 -5.62
CA CYS A 211 0.47 5.84 -4.98
C CYS A 211 -0.66 6.52 -4.23
N SER A 212 -0.35 7.11 -3.08
CA SER A 212 -1.25 8.03 -2.38
C SER A 212 -0.49 9.07 -1.58
N ILE A 213 -1.12 10.22 -1.45
CA ILE A 213 -0.67 11.31 -0.57
C ILE A 213 -1.69 11.40 0.57
N CYS A 214 -1.23 11.56 1.79
CA CYS A 214 -2.09 11.71 2.96
C CYS A 214 -1.74 12.97 3.74
N ALA A 215 -2.74 13.77 4.03
CA ALA A 215 -2.65 14.88 4.99
C ALA A 215 -2.90 14.33 6.39
N ILE A 216 -1.95 14.59 7.30
CA ILE A 216 -1.98 14.12 8.68
C ILE A 216 -1.86 15.33 9.61
N LEU A 217 -2.85 15.48 10.49
CA LEU A 217 -2.88 16.52 11.53
C LEU A 217 -2.94 15.83 12.90
N ASP A 218 -2.01 16.18 13.78
CA ASP A 218 -1.91 15.59 15.13
C ASP A 218 -1.94 14.06 15.14
N GLY A 219 -1.26 13.44 14.17
CA GLY A 219 -1.17 11.99 14.02
C GLY A 219 -2.40 11.32 13.40
N LYS A 220 -3.44 12.07 12.99
CA LYS A 220 -4.68 11.58 12.37
C LYS A 220 -4.75 11.94 10.90
N SER A 221 -5.26 11.04 10.08
CA SER A 221 -5.56 11.33 8.68
C SER A 221 -6.72 12.32 8.58
N VAL A 222 -6.50 13.45 7.91
CA VAL A 222 -7.52 14.46 7.65
C VAL A 222 -7.92 14.56 6.19
N ASP A 223 -7.10 14.04 5.26
CA ASP A 223 -7.47 13.74 3.87
C ASP A 223 -6.49 12.69 3.27
N ASN A 224 -6.93 12.06 2.19
CA ASN A 224 -6.15 11.10 1.42
C ASN A 224 -6.48 11.24 -0.07
N SER A 225 -5.47 11.17 -0.94
CA SER A 225 -5.65 11.33 -2.38
C SER A 225 -6.44 10.20 -3.04
N PHE A 226 -6.49 9.01 -2.44
CA PHE A 226 -7.39 7.98 -2.90
C PHE A 226 -8.84 8.31 -2.58
N GLY A 227 -9.71 8.07 -3.54
CA GLY A 227 -11.14 8.28 -3.41
C GLY A 227 -11.91 7.02 -3.00
N PHE A 228 -13.04 6.81 -3.68
CA PHE A 228 -13.91 5.66 -3.45
C PHE A 228 -13.25 4.34 -3.88
N SER A 229 -12.54 4.35 -4.99
CA SER A 229 -11.79 3.21 -5.49
C SER A 229 -10.28 3.45 -5.45
N LEU A 230 -9.51 2.41 -5.78
CA LEU A 230 -8.05 2.48 -5.93
C LEU A 230 -7.59 3.10 -7.26
N GLN A 231 -8.50 3.72 -8.04
CA GLN A 231 -8.19 4.26 -9.38
C GLN A 231 -7.89 5.75 -9.38
N THR A 232 -8.31 6.48 -8.35
CA THR A 232 -8.28 7.95 -8.26
C THR A 232 -7.01 8.47 -7.57
N GLY A 233 -6.89 9.79 -7.49
CA GLY A 233 -5.80 10.49 -6.84
C GLY A 233 -4.64 10.77 -7.78
N VAL A 234 -3.42 10.63 -7.28
CA VAL A 234 -2.19 10.82 -8.06
C VAL A 234 -2.08 9.78 -9.18
N MET A 235 -1.33 10.12 -10.21
CA MET A 235 -0.95 9.16 -11.25
C MET A 235 -0.21 7.96 -10.65
N HIS A 236 -0.52 6.74 -11.12
CA HIS A 236 0.12 5.51 -10.65
C HIS A 236 1.05 4.91 -11.72
N ALA A 237 1.61 3.75 -11.43
CA ALA A 237 2.42 3.01 -12.39
C ALA A 237 1.63 2.61 -13.64
N ASN A 238 0.39 2.11 -13.48
CA ASN A 238 -0.46 1.64 -14.58
C ASN A 238 -1.95 2.03 -14.44
N ARG A 239 -2.28 2.93 -13.49
CA ARG A 239 -3.62 3.48 -13.30
C ARG A 239 -3.61 4.99 -13.55
N ALA A 240 -4.69 5.49 -14.14
CA ALA A 240 -4.76 6.87 -14.60
C ALA A 240 -4.66 7.92 -13.49
N GLY A 241 -5.17 7.62 -12.27
CA GLY A 241 -5.42 8.64 -11.25
C GLY A 241 -6.73 9.40 -11.54
N ASP A 242 -6.82 10.65 -11.06
CA ASP A 242 -8.01 11.47 -11.31
C ASP A 242 -8.20 11.78 -12.79
N ILE A 243 -9.43 11.57 -13.27
CA ILE A 243 -9.86 11.88 -14.62
C ILE A 243 -11.21 12.59 -14.61
N ASP A 244 -11.54 13.26 -15.71
CA ASP A 244 -12.89 13.73 -15.97
C ASP A 244 -13.80 12.51 -16.26
N PRO A 245 -14.93 12.33 -15.52
CA PRO A 245 -15.82 11.20 -15.70
C PRO A 245 -16.45 11.14 -17.09
N TYR A 246 -16.57 12.26 -17.81
CA TYR A 246 -17.11 12.30 -19.17
C TYR A 246 -16.18 11.72 -20.24
N ILE A 247 -14.92 11.43 -19.91
CA ILE A 247 -14.03 10.64 -20.79
C ILE A 247 -14.65 9.27 -21.11
N VAL A 248 -15.31 8.63 -20.12
CA VAL A 248 -15.92 7.30 -20.30
C VAL A 248 -17.04 7.33 -21.34
N PRO A 249 -18.14 8.11 -21.18
CA PRO A 249 -19.19 8.15 -22.19
C PRO A 249 -18.73 8.71 -23.54
N PHE A 250 -17.71 9.59 -23.57
CA PHE A 250 -17.11 10.04 -24.83
C PHE A 250 -16.47 8.89 -25.60
N LEU A 251 -15.66 8.05 -24.95
CA LEU A 251 -15.01 6.90 -25.60
C LEU A 251 -16.05 5.84 -26.02
N MET A 252 -17.09 5.61 -25.21
CA MET A 252 -18.23 4.75 -25.60
C MET A 252 -18.90 5.28 -26.87
N SER A 253 -19.07 6.59 -27.03
CA SER A 253 -19.62 7.19 -28.26
C SER A 253 -18.72 7.01 -29.48
N LYS A 254 -17.45 6.62 -29.29
CA LYS A 254 -16.50 6.26 -30.35
C LYS A 254 -16.46 4.76 -30.63
N GLY A 255 -17.32 3.97 -29.97
CA GLY A 255 -17.45 2.53 -30.19
C GLY A 255 -16.57 1.66 -29.30
N MET A 256 -15.98 2.23 -28.23
CA MET A 256 -15.27 1.42 -27.23
C MET A 256 -16.27 0.82 -26.23
N GLU A 257 -16.05 -0.43 -25.87
CA GLU A 257 -16.84 -1.08 -24.81
C GLU A 257 -16.41 -0.57 -23.42
N LEU A 258 -17.33 -0.53 -22.47
CA LEU A 258 -17.07 -0.06 -21.10
C LEU A 258 -15.91 -0.81 -20.45
N ASP A 259 -15.86 -2.12 -20.60
CA ASP A 259 -14.82 -2.98 -19.99
C ASP A 259 -13.43 -2.66 -20.55
N ASP A 260 -13.32 -2.38 -21.85
CA ASP A 260 -12.05 -1.98 -22.47
C ASP A 260 -11.59 -0.61 -21.96
N ILE A 261 -12.52 0.33 -21.77
CA ILE A 261 -12.23 1.65 -21.22
C ILE A 261 -11.74 1.50 -19.77
N LEU A 262 -12.46 0.76 -18.92
CA LEU A 262 -12.06 0.52 -17.54
C LEU A 262 -10.74 -0.22 -17.43
N HIS A 263 -10.47 -1.18 -18.34
CA HIS A 263 -9.18 -1.84 -18.44
C HIS A 263 -8.07 -0.85 -18.83
N GLY A 264 -8.31 0.01 -19.81
CA GLY A 264 -7.38 1.08 -20.21
C GLY A 264 -7.01 2.00 -19.03
N LEU A 265 -8.00 2.44 -18.27
CA LEU A 265 -7.80 3.32 -17.11
C LEU A 265 -7.09 2.62 -15.94
N SER A 266 -7.34 1.33 -15.72
CA SER A 266 -6.88 0.59 -14.53
C SER A 266 -5.62 -0.24 -14.71
N LYS A 267 -5.25 -0.58 -15.96
CA LYS A 267 -4.12 -1.47 -16.28
C LYS A 267 -3.14 -0.88 -17.29
N ASN A 268 -3.62 0.00 -18.18
CA ASN A 268 -2.84 0.55 -19.27
C ASN A 268 -2.70 2.10 -19.20
N GLY A 269 -3.06 2.70 -18.06
CA GLY A 269 -2.88 4.11 -17.76
C GLY A 269 -1.56 4.40 -17.05
N GLY A 270 -1.49 5.54 -16.37
CA GLY A 270 -0.36 5.92 -15.53
C GLY A 270 0.96 6.08 -16.28
N LEU A 271 2.06 5.75 -15.60
CA LEU A 271 3.40 5.79 -16.19
C LEU A 271 3.48 4.94 -17.46
N LEU A 272 2.91 3.73 -17.43
CA LEU A 272 2.86 2.84 -18.59
C LEU A 272 2.16 3.48 -19.78
N GLY A 273 0.93 3.95 -19.57
CA GLY A 273 0.08 4.46 -20.65
C GLY A 273 0.64 5.73 -21.31
N VAL A 274 1.19 6.64 -20.51
CA VAL A 274 1.77 7.89 -21.01
C VAL A 274 3.12 7.64 -21.67
N SER A 275 4.03 6.92 -20.99
CA SER A 275 5.36 6.67 -21.55
C SER A 275 5.32 5.75 -22.77
N GLY A 276 4.44 4.76 -22.75
CA GLY A 276 4.44 3.66 -23.72
C GLY A 276 5.65 2.72 -23.55
N VAL A 277 6.35 2.79 -22.41
CA VAL A 277 7.57 2.01 -22.13
C VAL A 277 7.29 0.93 -21.10
N SER A 278 6.97 1.33 -19.86
CA SER A 278 6.84 0.40 -18.73
C SER A 278 6.01 1.02 -17.60
N ASN A 279 5.53 0.18 -16.72
CA ASN A 279 5.01 0.58 -15.40
C ASN A 279 6.12 0.67 -14.33
N ASP A 280 7.35 0.31 -14.66
CA ASP A 280 8.52 0.47 -13.79
C ASP A 280 9.18 1.83 -14.04
N LEU A 281 9.18 2.68 -13.02
CA LEU A 281 9.77 4.02 -13.11
C LEU A 281 11.27 3.98 -13.49
N ARG A 282 11.99 2.91 -13.13
CA ARG A 282 13.42 2.77 -13.48
C ARG A 282 13.61 2.67 -14.97
N GLU A 283 12.78 1.87 -15.66
CA GLU A 283 12.81 1.70 -17.11
C GLU A 283 12.33 2.98 -17.80
N VAL A 284 11.29 3.63 -17.27
CA VAL A 284 10.80 4.92 -17.78
C VAL A 284 11.86 6.01 -17.64
N SER A 285 12.59 6.04 -16.50
CA SER A 285 13.67 7.00 -16.27
C SER A 285 14.87 6.76 -17.20
N ALA A 286 15.24 5.50 -17.44
CA ALA A 286 16.28 5.16 -18.39
C ALA A 286 15.90 5.60 -19.81
N ALA A 287 14.67 5.31 -20.26
CA ALA A 287 14.19 5.74 -21.57
C ALA A 287 14.16 7.27 -21.71
N ALA A 288 13.80 8.00 -20.65
CA ALA A 288 13.83 9.47 -20.64
C ALA A 288 15.26 10.00 -20.76
N ALA A 289 16.22 9.40 -20.06
CA ALA A 289 17.65 9.75 -20.15
C ALA A 289 18.22 9.50 -21.57
N ASP A 290 17.69 8.48 -22.27
CA ASP A 290 18.01 8.17 -23.66
C ASP A 290 17.27 9.07 -24.68
N GLY A 291 16.53 10.09 -24.20
CA GLY A 291 15.87 11.10 -25.05
C GLY A 291 14.43 10.75 -25.45
N ASN A 292 13.79 9.76 -24.84
CA ASN A 292 12.37 9.46 -25.10
C ASN A 292 11.47 10.55 -24.48
N ALA A 293 10.90 11.42 -25.32
CA ALA A 293 10.08 12.55 -24.91
C ALA A 293 8.80 12.13 -24.17
N ARG A 294 8.18 10.98 -24.50
CA ARG A 294 6.99 10.49 -23.79
C ARG A 294 7.34 9.94 -22.41
N ALA A 295 8.51 9.33 -22.26
CA ALA A 295 8.98 8.88 -20.96
C ALA A 295 9.26 10.08 -20.04
N GLU A 296 9.90 11.14 -20.54
CA GLU A 296 10.11 12.39 -19.79
C GLU A 296 8.77 13.07 -19.44
N LEU A 297 7.81 13.11 -20.38
CA LEU A 297 6.46 13.61 -20.13
C LEU A 297 5.77 12.81 -19.00
N ALA A 298 5.86 11.49 -19.02
CA ALA A 298 5.26 10.63 -18.00
C ALA A 298 5.81 10.92 -16.59
N ILE A 299 7.14 11.10 -16.46
CA ILE A 299 7.78 11.48 -15.21
C ILE A 299 7.28 12.86 -14.74
N ASN A 300 7.24 13.83 -15.64
CA ASN A 300 6.78 15.18 -15.31
C ASN A 300 5.30 15.20 -14.89
N MET A 301 4.42 14.45 -15.57
CA MET A 301 3.02 14.30 -15.18
C MET A 301 2.89 13.64 -13.79
N PHE A 302 3.68 12.62 -13.52
CA PHE A 302 3.73 11.95 -12.23
C PHE A 302 4.11 12.94 -11.10
N VAL A 303 5.21 13.68 -11.29
CA VAL A 303 5.66 14.73 -10.35
C VAL A 303 4.59 15.80 -10.16
N CYS A 304 4.00 16.32 -11.25
CA CYS A 304 2.93 17.32 -11.17
C CYS A 304 1.72 16.84 -10.39
N SER A 305 1.33 15.56 -10.54
CA SER A 305 0.21 15.01 -9.80
C SER A 305 0.48 14.96 -8.28
N ILE A 306 1.70 14.64 -7.87
CA ILE A 306 2.13 14.65 -6.47
C ILE A 306 2.14 16.08 -5.91
N VAL A 307 2.76 17.00 -6.62
CA VAL A 307 2.86 18.42 -6.22
C VAL A 307 1.48 19.04 -6.01
N ARG A 308 0.50 18.73 -6.86
CA ARG A 308 -0.89 19.23 -6.73
C ARG A 308 -1.51 18.82 -5.39
N PHE A 309 -1.38 17.56 -4.97
CA PHE A 309 -1.88 17.08 -3.69
C PHE A 309 -1.10 17.66 -2.52
N ILE A 310 0.23 17.77 -2.61
CA ILE A 310 1.03 18.43 -1.57
C ILE A 310 0.56 19.88 -1.38
N GLY A 311 0.34 20.63 -2.47
CA GLY A 311 -0.13 22.02 -2.41
C GLY A 311 -1.53 22.15 -1.78
N ALA A 312 -2.47 21.27 -2.17
CA ALA A 312 -3.80 21.24 -1.57
C ALA A 312 -3.72 20.94 -0.06
N TYR A 313 -2.99 19.91 0.32
CA TYR A 313 -2.85 19.48 1.71
C TYR A 313 -2.06 20.45 2.58
N TYR A 314 -1.08 21.17 1.99
CA TYR A 314 -0.42 22.28 2.68
C TYR A 314 -1.43 23.38 3.08
N ALA A 315 -2.35 23.71 2.19
CA ALA A 315 -3.40 24.68 2.49
C ALA A 315 -4.41 24.15 3.52
N GLU A 316 -4.81 22.90 3.41
CA GLU A 316 -5.74 22.24 4.35
C GLU A 316 -5.18 22.12 5.76
N LEU A 317 -3.88 21.88 5.90
CA LEU A 317 -3.18 21.77 7.17
C LEU A 317 -2.80 23.14 7.76
N GLY A 318 -2.90 24.23 6.98
CA GLY A 318 -2.44 25.56 7.38
C GLY A 318 -0.92 25.63 7.52
N GLY A 319 -0.18 24.88 6.74
CA GLY A 319 1.28 24.79 6.73
C GLY A 319 1.78 23.35 6.77
N LEU A 320 3.09 23.19 6.97
CA LEU A 320 3.73 21.86 6.94
C LEU A 320 4.93 21.82 7.89
N ASP A 321 5.01 20.82 8.75
CA ASP A 321 6.17 20.57 9.61
C ASP A 321 7.08 19.49 8.98
N GLN A 322 6.49 18.43 8.39
CA GLN A 322 7.25 17.34 7.77
C GLN A 322 6.62 16.87 6.46
N LEU A 323 7.46 16.64 5.45
CA LEU A 323 7.16 15.94 4.20
C LEU A 323 7.90 14.61 4.22
N VAL A 324 7.17 13.51 4.10
CA VAL A 324 7.75 12.17 4.19
C VAL A 324 7.52 11.41 2.88
N PHE A 325 8.60 10.89 2.30
CA PHE A 325 8.56 9.96 1.16
C PHE A 325 8.71 8.53 1.66
N THR A 326 7.84 7.64 1.18
CA THR A 326 7.80 6.21 1.54
C THR A 326 7.28 5.39 0.36
N GLY A 327 7.33 4.07 0.46
CA GLY A 327 6.98 3.16 -0.63
C GLY A 327 8.09 3.05 -1.67
N GLY A 328 8.01 2.04 -2.53
CA GLY A 328 9.12 1.64 -3.40
C GLY A 328 9.70 2.76 -4.27
N ILE A 329 8.87 3.64 -4.84
CA ILE A 329 9.33 4.82 -5.59
C ILE A 329 9.81 5.91 -4.62
N GLY A 330 9.03 6.19 -3.56
CA GLY A 330 9.38 7.23 -2.58
C GLY A 330 10.73 6.98 -1.91
N GLU A 331 11.05 5.73 -1.62
CA GLU A 331 12.29 5.30 -1.00
C GLU A 331 13.48 5.27 -1.97
N ASN A 332 13.23 4.89 -3.25
CA ASN A 332 14.32 4.53 -4.17
C ASN A 332 14.54 5.53 -5.31
N ALA A 333 13.60 6.44 -5.59
CA ALA A 333 13.70 7.38 -6.71
C ALA A 333 14.07 8.79 -6.23
N ASP A 334 15.35 9.04 -6.02
CA ASP A 334 15.89 10.35 -5.67
C ASP A 334 15.52 11.44 -6.70
N LEU A 335 15.49 11.12 -7.99
CA LEU A 335 15.04 12.00 -9.06
C LEU A 335 13.61 12.52 -8.82
N VAL A 336 12.68 11.66 -8.38
CA VAL A 336 11.29 12.08 -8.13
C VAL A 336 11.24 13.01 -6.93
N ARG A 337 11.93 12.67 -5.83
CA ARG A 337 12.00 13.52 -4.63
C ARG A 337 12.59 14.89 -4.95
N SER A 338 13.67 14.92 -5.73
CA SER A 338 14.34 16.15 -6.20
C SER A 338 13.37 17.02 -7.01
N ARG A 339 12.70 16.44 -8.04
CA ARG A 339 11.76 17.17 -8.89
C ARG A 339 10.53 17.67 -8.12
N VAL A 340 10.00 16.89 -7.18
CA VAL A 340 8.88 17.30 -6.31
C VAL A 340 9.30 18.45 -5.42
N CYS A 341 10.41 18.31 -4.67
CA CYS A 341 10.88 19.33 -3.73
C CYS A 341 11.24 20.63 -4.44
N ALA A 342 11.82 20.57 -5.66
CA ALA A 342 12.13 21.75 -6.46
C ALA A 342 10.89 22.59 -6.79
N GLN A 343 9.73 21.95 -7.07
CA GLN A 343 8.49 22.66 -7.38
C GLN A 343 7.78 23.28 -6.17
N ILE A 344 8.06 22.78 -4.95
CA ILE A 344 7.41 23.23 -3.71
C ILE A 344 8.34 24.04 -2.79
N ARG A 345 9.47 24.55 -3.30
CA ARG A 345 10.42 25.37 -2.50
C ARG A 345 9.75 26.53 -1.82
N HIS A 346 8.81 27.17 -2.50
CA HIS A 346 8.02 28.29 -1.97
C HIS A 346 7.16 27.93 -0.74
N LEU A 347 6.97 26.64 -0.44
CA LEU A 347 6.31 26.16 0.77
C LEU A 347 7.28 25.95 1.95
N GLY A 348 8.53 26.38 1.81
CA GLY A 348 9.58 26.23 2.84
C GLY A 348 10.32 24.90 2.79
N VAL A 349 10.21 24.17 1.68
CA VAL A 349 10.89 22.90 1.44
C VAL A 349 12.22 23.15 0.71
N GLU A 350 13.33 22.83 1.35
CA GLU A 350 14.65 22.80 0.70
C GLU A 350 15.29 21.44 0.85
N LEU A 351 15.60 20.81 -0.28
CA LEU A 351 16.25 19.50 -0.34
C LEU A 351 17.77 19.68 -0.31
N ASP A 352 18.46 18.80 0.40
CA ASP A 352 19.90 18.60 0.30
C ASP A 352 20.15 17.46 -0.71
N GLU A 353 20.61 17.82 -1.90
CA GLU A 353 20.76 16.87 -3.00
C GLU A 353 21.84 15.78 -2.72
N GLU A 354 22.87 16.11 -1.93
CA GLU A 354 23.88 15.13 -1.54
C GLU A 354 23.27 14.09 -0.60
N LYS A 355 22.48 14.53 0.40
CA LYS A 355 21.75 13.62 1.29
C LYS A 355 20.64 12.84 0.56
N ASN A 356 19.99 13.45 -0.43
CA ASN A 356 18.95 12.80 -1.22
C ASN A 356 19.49 11.67 -2.09
N SER A 357 20.68 11.85 -2.65
CA SER A 357 21.29 10.90 -3.58
C SER A 357 21.50 9.52 -2.92
N GLY A 358 20.83 8.51 -3.45
CA GLY A 358 20.90 7.14 -2.93
C GLY A 358 20.31 6.93 -1.54
N CYS A 359 19.68 7.94 -0.92
CA CYS A 359 19.06 7.80 0.39
C CYS A 359 17.88 6.82 0.35
N ARG A 360 17.87 5.88 1.31
CA ARG A 360 16.79 4.90 1.51
C ARG A 360 16.05 5.13 2.84
N GLU A 361 16.72 5.76 3.79
CA GLU A 361 16.18 6.09 5.11
C GLU A 361 16.95 7.28 5.69
N GLY A 362 16.26 8.28 6.20
CA GLY A 362 16.87 9.44 6.87
C GLY A 362 16.26 10.77 6.46
N THR A 363 16.77 11.82 7.09
CA THR A 363 16.41 13.20 6.78
C THR A 363 17.25 13.72 5.61
N ILE A 364 16.57 14.24 4.59
CA ILE A 364 17.16 14.75 3.35
C ILE A 364 16.91 16.24 3.11
N SER A 365 16.33 16.96 4.08
CA SER A 365 16.20 18.41 4.01
C SER A 365 17.54 19.11 4.21
N GLY A 366 17.71 20.25 3.53
CA GLY A 366 18.80 21.19 3.73
C GLY A 366 18.72 21.93 5.06
N ALA A 367 19.80 22.53 5.47
CA ALA A 367 19.88 23.24 6.75
C ALA A 367 18.95 24.48 6.84
N ALA A 368 18.61 25.09 5.71
CA ALA A 368 17.72 26.25 5.64
C ALA A 368 16.24 25.85 5.43
N SER A 369 15.93 24.56 5.32
CA SER A 369 14.56 24.08 5.12
C SER A 369 13.72 24.34 6.37
N ALA A 370 12.61 25.03 6.21
CA ALA A 370 11.62 25.24 7.27
C ALA A 370 10.79 23.94 7.50
N VAL A 371 10.67 23.12 6.47
CA VAL A 371 9.97 21.83 6.49
C VAL A 371 11.00 20.69 6.52
N ARG A 372 10.87 19.77 7.46
CA ARG A 372 11.69 18.57 7.46
C ARG A 372 11.27 17.66 6.30
N VAL A 373 12.22 17.24 5.48
CA VAL A 373 12.00 16.26 4.42
C VAL A 373 12.73 14.97 4.79
N SER A 374 12.02 13.86 4.78
CA SER A 374 12.58 12.57 5.19
C SER A 374 12.14 11.44 4.24
N VAL A 375 13.01 10.44 4.14
CA VAL A 375 12.68 9.12 3.58
C VAL A 375 12.51 8.17 4.75
N ILE A 376 11.34 7.55 4.86
CA ILE A 376 11.04 6.56 5.89
C ILE A 376 10.53 5.30 5.19
N PRO A 377 11.25 4.15 5.30
CA PRO A 377 10.82 2.91 4.70
C PRO A 377 9.44 2.48 5.19
N ALA A 378 8.59 2.05 4.25
CA ALA A 378 7.31 1.47 4.60
C ALA A 378 7.52 0.14 5.33
N ASN A 379 6.92 0.00 6.50
CA ASN A 379 6.91 -1.25 7.26
C ASN A 379 5.46 -1.64 7.58
N GLU A 380 4.72 -1.93 6.51
CA GLU A 380 3.29 -2.22 6.59
C GLU A 380 3.03 -3.50 7.39
N GLU A 381 3.91 -4.50 7.24
CA GLU A 381 3.77 -5.77 7.94
C GLU A 381 3.89 -5.61 9.46
N LEU A 382 4.81 -4.75 9.92
CA LEU A 382 4.89 -4.42 11.36
C LEU A 382 3.66 -3.64 11.82
N GLY A 383 3.14 -2.74 10.99
CA GLY A 383 1.88 -2.03 11.26
C GLY A 383 0.71 -2.99 11.45
N VAL A 384 0.59 -4.01 10.59
CA VAL A 384 -0.42 -5.07 10.71
C VAL A 384 -0.18 -5.91 11.96
N ALA A 385 1.07 -6.31 12.25
CA ALA A 385 1.40 -7.09 13.44
C ALA A 385 1.00 -6.36 14.74
N ARG A 386 1.33 -5.07 14.87
CA ARG A 386 0.95 -4.24 16.03
C ARG A 386 -0.55 -4.15 16.23
N GLN A 387 -1.29 -3.93 15.14
CA GLN A 387 -2.74 -3.81 15.20
C GLN A 387 -3.41 -5.15 15.50
N THR A 388 -2.91 -6.25 14.93
CA THR A 388 -3.37 -7.61 15.24
C THR A 388 -3.10 -7.94 16.71
N TYR A 389 -1.89 -7.65 17.22
CA TYR A 389 -1.51 -7.86 18.61
C TYR A 389 -2.45 -7.12 19.58
N GLY A 390 -2.64 -5.81 19.35
CA GLY A 390 -3.52 -5.01 20.20
C GLY A 390 -5.00 -5.39 20.11
N TYR A 391 -5.43 -6.05 19.02
CA TYR A 391 -6.78 -6.61 18.92
C TYR A 391 -6.93 -7.87 19.78
N ILE A 392 -5.99 -8.82 19.68
CA ILE A 392 -6.01 -10.07 20.45
C ILE A 392 -5.92 -9.79 21.94
N GLU A 393 -5.01 -8.91 22.40
CA GLU A 393 -4.92 -8.54 23.81
C GLU A 393 -6.23 -8.00 24.40
N LYS A 394 -7.00 -7.26 23.60
CA LYS A 394 -8.32 -6.76 24.04
C LYS A 394 -9.41 -7.82 24.07
N MET A 395 -9.25 -8.92 23.34
CA MET A 395 -10.20 -10.03 23.38
C MET A 395 -9.93 -10.97 24.56
N GLU A 396 -8.68 -11.06 25.02
CA GLU A 396 -8.26 -11.94 26.12
C GLU A 396 -8.37 -11.27 27.50
N GLY A 397 -8.45 -9.94 27.59
CA GLY A 397 -8.57 -9.14 28.81
C GLY A 397 -9.98 -8.63 29.05
#